data_f31293ce0b67996425695f3e4d930de2
#
_entry.id   f31293ce0b67996425695f3e4d930de2
#
_cell.length_a   1.000
_cell.length_b   1.000
_cell.length_c   1.000
_cell.angle_alpha   90.00
_cell.angle_beta   90.00
_cell.angle_gamma   90.00
#
_symmetry.space_group_name_H-M   'P 1'
#
loop_
_entity.id
_entity.type
_entity.pdbx_description
1 polymer ?
#
loop_
_entity_poly.entity_id
_entity_poly.type
_entity_poly.pdbx_seq_one_letter_code
_entity_poly.pdbx_strand_id
1 'polypeptide(L)'
;MYKRQLLLSLVSQQERRHGYELIKAIEELTGGHYAPSPGVVYPTLALLVDEGLIAEVAGEGTRKAFSITPAGQDELAQRAEDLAPIIARLTGLAQASAREASPPVRRAFANLGTALRQRVTGGDFDAETALKVADILDEAARKIERL
;
A
#
# COMPACT_ATOMS: atom_id res chain seq x y z
N MET A 1 -5.03 -11.34 11.59
CA MET A 1 -5.90 -10.51 12.43
C MET A 1 -5.77 -9.03 12.11
N TYR A 2 -4.58 -8.46 12.11
CA TYR A 2 -4.35 -7.02 11.86
C TYR A 2 -4.80 -6.50 10.48
N LYS A 3 -4.65 -7.31 9.44
CA LYS A 3 -5.00 -6.91 8.05
C LYS A 3 -6.48 -6.59 7.87
N ARG A 4 -7.35 -7.34 8.56
CA ARG A 4 -8.80 -7.17 8.50
C ARG A 4 -9.21 -5.80 9.08
N GLN A 5 -8.76 -5.45 10.28
CA GLN A 5 -9.06 -4.17 10.92
C GLN A 5 -8.47 -2.98 10.16
N LEU A 6 -7.25 -3.13 9.65
CA LEU A 6 -6.61 -2.11 8.83
C LEU A 6 -7.41 -1.83 7.55
N LEU A 7 -7.82 -2.87 6.82
CA LEU A 7 -8.63 -2.71 5.61
C LEU A 7 -9.99 -2.10 5.91
N LEU A 8 -10.66 -2.54 6.97
CA LEU A 8 -11.94 -1.96 7.41
C LEU A 8 -11.80 -0.46 7.74
N SER A 9 -10.74 -0.08 8.46
CA SER A 9 -10.43 1.33 8.76
C SER A 9 -10.16 2.14 7.49
N LEU A 10 -9.43 1.59 6.53
CA LEU A 10 -9.15 2.30 5.28
C LEU A 10 -10.41 2.47 4.42
N VAL A 11 -11.29 1.48 4.39
CA VAL A 11 -12.58 1.60 3.68
C VAL A 11 -13.45 2.70 4.31
N SER A 12 -13.40 2.88 5.64
CA SER A 12 -14.19 3.89 6.34
C SER A 12 -13.79 5.35 6.06
N GLN A 13 -12.59 5.58 5.55
CA GLN A 13 -12.06 6.92 5.34
C GLN A 13 -12.63 7.64 4.11
N GLN A 14 -13.30 6.92 3.22
CA GLN A 14 -13.93 7.46 2.02
C GLN A 14 -15.31 6.84 1.82
N GLU A 15 -16.16 7.53 1.10
CA GLU A 15 -17.51 7.03 0.78
C GLU A 15 -17.47 5.69 0.05
N ARG A 16 -16.51 5.52 -0.83
CA ARG A 16 -16.22 4.26 -1.55
C ARG A 16 -14.74 4.15 -1.90
N ARG A 17 -14.21 2.92 -1.91
CA ARG A 17 -12.82 2.63 -2.30
C ARG A 17 -12.73 1.35 -3.11
N HIS A 18 -11.88 1.38 -4.13
CA HIS A 18 -11.51 0.17 -4.89
C HIS A 18 -10.41 -0.62 -4.18
N GLY A 19 -10.36 -1.93 -4.44
CA GLY A 19 -9.34 -2.80 -3.81
C GLY A 19 -7.90 -2.37 -4.09
N TYR A 20 -7.60 -1.89 -5.31
CA TYR A 20 -6.26 -1.40 -5.65
C TYR A 20 -5.88 -0.10 -4.89
N GLU A 21 -6.86 0.76 -4.60
CA GLU A 21 -6.64 1.97 -3.81
C GLU A 21 -6.30 1.65 -2.36
N LEU A 22 -6.88 0.56 -1.83
CA LEU A 22 -6.57 0.07 -0.49
C LEU A 22 -5.13 -0.48 -0.43
N ILE A 23 -4.68 -1.20 -1.45
CA ILE A 23 -3.30 -1.66 -1.57
C ILE A 23 -2.34 -0.47 -1.56
N LYS A 24 -2.64 0.54 -2.38
CA LYS A 24 -1.84 1.76 -2.47
C LYS A 24 -1.84 2.56 -1.17
N ALA A 25 -2.98 2.65 -0.50
CA ALA A 25 -3.08 3.33 0.79
C ALA A 25 -2.22 2.66 1.87
N ILE A 26 -2.13 1.33 1.89
CA ILE A 26 -1.25 0.60 2.82
C ILE A 26 0.22 0.84 2.46
N GLU A 27 0.57 0.83 1.18
CA GLU A 27 1.92 1.15 0.71
C GLU A 27 2.34 2.58 1.14
N GLU A 28 1.47 3.56 0.94
CA GLU A 28 1.69 4.94 1.36
C GLU A 28 1.80 5.06 2.90
N LEU A 29 0.94 4.38 3.64
CA LEU A 29 0.94 4.38 5.11
C LEU A 29 2.26 3.85 5.69
N THR A 30 2.90 2.91 5.00
CA THR A 30 4.18 2.30 5.39
C THR A 30 5.40 3.02 4.78
N GLY A 31 5.19 4.11 4.03
CA GLY A 31 6.27 4.80 3.33
C GLY A 31 6.93 3.96 2.24
N GLY A 32 6.18 3.05 1.62
CA GLY A 32 6.65 2.15 0.56
C GLY A 32 7.31 0.85 1.06
N HIS A 33 7.39 0.64 2.38
CA HIS A 33 8.04 -0.56 2.94
C HIS A 33 7.20 -1.83 2.80
N TYR A 34 5.88 -1.70 2.68
CA TYR A 34 4.98 -2.83 2.54
C TYR A 34 3.78 -2.49 1.65
N ALA A 35 3.58 -3.33 0.63
CA ALA A 35 2.39 -3.34 -0.20
C ALA A 35 1.80 -4.75 -0.18
N PRO A 36 0.59 -4.94 0.36
CA PRO A 36 -0.03 -6.26 0.35
C PRO A 36 -0.37 -6.68 -1.07
N SER A 37 -0.22 -7.97 -1.36
CA SER A 37 -0.61 -8.49 -2.67
C SER A 37 -2.14 -8.52 -2.86
N PRO A 38 -2.64 -8.44 -4.09
CA PRO A 38 -4.06 -8.64 -4.40
C PRO A 38 -4.62 -9.95 -3.82
N GLY A 39 -3.83 -11.03 -3.86
CA GLY A 39 -4.19 -12.35 -3.31
C GLY A 39 -4.40 -12.36 -1.78
N VAL A 40 -3.99 -11.33 -1.08
CA VAL A 40 -4.25 -11.16 0.36
C VAL A 40 -5.41 -10.18 0.58
N VAL A 41 -5.47 -9.09 -0.18
CA VAL A 41 -6.46 -8.03 0.02
C VAL A 41 -7.86 -8.47 -0.39
N TYR A 42 -8.04 -9.01 -1.59
CA TYR A 42 -9.37 -9.36 -2.08
C TYR A 42 -10.07 -10.47 -1.27
N PRO A 43 -9.42 -11.55 -0.82
CA PRO A 43 -10.04 -12.51 0.08
C PRO A 43 -10.45 -11.89 1.42
N THR A 44 -9.66 -10.95 1.95
CA THR A 44 -10.01 -10.26 3.20
C THR A 44 -11.21 -9.32 2.99
N LEU A 45 -11.31 -8.63 1.85
CA LEU A 45 -12.47 -7.82 1.50
C LEU A 45 -13.73 -8.68 1.34
N ALA A 46 -13.62 -9.84 0.67
CA ALA A 46 -14.73 -10.78 0.55
C ALA A 46 -15.23 -11.23 1.93
N LEU A 47 -14.33 -11.56 2.85
CA LEU A 47 -14.68 -11.90 4.22
C LEU A 47 -15.42 -10.75 4.94
N LEU A 48 -14.95 -9.51 4.79
CA LEU A 48 -15.61 -8.33 5.38
C LEU A 48 -17.02 -8.10 4.80
N VAL A 49 -17.23 -8.40 3.52
CA VAL A 49 -18.55 -8.37 2.87
C VAL A 49 -19.44 -9.47 3.45
N ASP A 50 -18.94 -10.68 3.56
CA ASP A 50 -19.69 -11.83 4.14
C ASP A 50 -20.07 -11.58 5.59
N GLU A 51 -19.24 -10.89 6.35
CA GLU A 51 -19.53 -10.47 7.72
C GLU A 51 -20.49 -9.25 7.81
N GLY A 52 -20.84 -8.65 6.67
CA GLY A 52 -21.73 -7.47 6.61
C GLY A 52 -21.09 -6.17 7.10
N LEU A 53 -19.76 -6.11 7.25
CA LEU A 53 -19.04 -4.93 7.75
C LEU A 53 -18.73 -3.91 6.64
N ILE A 54 -18.62 -4.37 5.40
CA ILE A 54 -18.55 -3.54 4.20
C ILE A 54 -19.52 -4.06 3.16
N ALA A 55 -19.91 -3.23 2.22
CA ALA A 55 -20.75 -3.61 1.09
C ALA A 55 -20.04 -3.35 -0.23
N GLU A 56 -20.25 -4.24 -1.20
CA GLU A 56 -19.87 -3.96 -2.59
C GLU A 56 -20.82 -2.90 -3.15
N VAL A 57 -20.26 -1.86 -3.74
CA VAL A 57 -20.99 -0.78 -4.39
C VAL A 57 -20.52 -0.66 -5.84
N ALA A 58 -21.36 -0.07 -6.70
CA ALA A 58 -20.98 0.19 -8.07
C ALA A 58 -19.75 1.09 -8.13
N GLY A 59 -18.71 0.59 -8.79
CA GLY A 59 -17.51 1.35 -9.09
C GLY A 59 -17.55 1.92 -10.52
N GLU A 60 -16.46 2.52 -10.94
CA GLU A 60 -16.30 2.94 -12.33
C GLU A 60 -16.01 1.73 -13.23
N GLY A 61 -16.84 1.55 -14.25
CA GLY A 61 -16.75 0.42 -15.18
C GLY A 61 -17.11 -0.91 -14.51
N THR A 62 -16.31 -1.96 -14.76
CA THR A 62 -16.51 -3.32 -14.22
C THR A 62 -15.82 -3.53 -12.86
N ARG A 63 -15.18 -2.50 -12.29
CA ARG A 63 -14.41 -2.61 -11.05
C ARG A 63 -15.31 -2.51 -9.84
N LYS A 64 -15.12 -3.43 -8.89
CA LYS A 64 -15.83 -3.42 -7.61
C LYS A 64 -15.25 -2.34 -6.71
N ALA A 65 -16.13 -1.57 -6.08
CA ALA A 65 -15.79 -0.66 -5.00
C ALA A 65 -16.46 -1.13 -3.69
N PHE A 66 -15.96 -0.68 -2.57
CA PHE A 66 -16.42 -1.07 -1.26
C PHE A 66 -16.72 0.18 -0.43
N SER A 67 -17.80 0.12 0.35
CA SER A 67 -18.17 1.13 1.33
C SER A 67 -18.40 0.49 2.68
N ILE A 68 -18.17 1.25 3.75
CA ILE A 68 -18.41 0.77 5.11
C ILE A 68 -19.91 0.73 5.40
N THR A 69 -20.35 -0.28 6.15
CA THR A 69 -21.72 -0.38 6.67
C THR A 69 -21.82 0.19 8.09
N PRO A 70 -23.04 0.45 8.62
CA PRO A 70 -23.20 0.81 10.04
C PRO A 70 -22.58 -0.22 10.99
N ALA A 71 -22.73 -1.53 10.70
CA ALA A 71 -22.10 -2.59 11.48
C ALA A 71 -20.56 -2.52 11.43
N GLY A 72 -19.99 -2.14 10.28
CA GLY A 72 -18.55 -1.92 10.15
C GLY A 72 -18.06 -0.72 10.94
N GLN A 73 -18.84 0.35 11.02
CA GLN A 73 -18.52 1.52 11.85
C GLN A 73 -18.54 1.16 13.34
N ASP A 74 -19.54 0.40 13.79
CA ASP A 74 -19.63 -0.09 15.18
C ASP A 74 -18.45 -0.99 15.54
N GLU A 75 -18.06 -1.91 14.65
CA GLU A 75 -16.87 -2.77 14.82
C GLU A 75 -15.59 -1.95 14.97
N LEU A 76 -15.40 -0.91 14.15
CA LEU A 76 -14.23 -0.02 14.26
C LEU A 76 -14.23 0.75 15.58
N ALA A 77 -15.37 1.25 16.03
CA ALA A 77 -15.49 1.97 17.29
C ALA A 77 -15.15 1.08 18.49
N GLN A 78 -15.61 -0.17 18.49
CA GLN A 78 -15.33 -1.16 19.55
C GLN A 78 -13.85 -1.57 19.59
N ARG A 79 -13.15 -1.53 18.45
CA ARG A 79 -11.75 -1.96 18.33
C ARG A 79 -10.77 -0.82 18.09
N ALA A 80 -11.17 0.40 18.37
CA ALA A 80 -10.33 1.58 18.17
C ALA A 80 -8.99 1.50 18.94
N GLU A 81 -9.04 0.95 20.17
CA GLU A 81 -7.85 0.77 21.00
C GLU A 81 -6.88 -0.27 20.42
N ASP A 82 -7.40 -1.32 19.78
CA ASP A 82 -6.59 -2.35 19.12
C ASP A 82 -5.93 -1.82 17.82
N LEU A 83 -6.63 -0.93 17.13
CA LEU A 83 -6.19 -0.39 15.83
C LEU A 83 -5.11 0.69 15.96
N ALA A 84 -5.21 1.55 16.97
CA ALA A 84 -4.30 2.67 17.17
C ALA A 84 -2.81 2.27 17.19
N PRO A 85 -2.37 1.24 17.94
CA PRO A 85 -0.96 0.82 17.95
C PRO A 85 -0.53 0.22 16.61
N ILE A 86 -1.42 -0.38 15.85
CA ILE A 86 -1.13 -0.93 14.52
C ILE A 86 -0.82 0.20 13.54
N ILE A 87 -1.67 1.21 13.50
CA ILE A 87 -1.46 2.40 12.65
C ILE A 87 -0.19 3.13 13.07
N ALA A 88 0.03 3.33 14.36
CA ALA A 88 1.22 3.98 14.89
C ALA A 88 2.51 3.24 14.49
N ARG A 89 2.51 1.90 14.51
CA ARG A 89 3.64 1.09 14.08
C ARG A 89 3.91 1.23 12.58
N LEU A 90 2.87 1.19 11.74
CA LEU A 90 2.99 1.33 10.29
C LEU A 90 3.48 2.72 9.89
N THR A 91 2.94 3.78 10.49
CA THR A 91 3.38 5.15 10.25
C THR A 91 4.77 5.41 10.85
N GLY A 92 5.13 4.76 11.95
CA GLY A 92 6.46 4.82 12.55
C GLY A 92 7.54 4.30 11.61
N LEU A 93 7.29 3.26 10.84
CA LEU A 93 8.19 2.76 9.80
C LEU A 93 8.43 3.81 8.71
N ALA A 94 7.38 4.49 8.25
CA ALA A 94 7.49 5.56 7.27
C ALA A 94 8.30 6.75 7.81
N GLN A 95 8.08 7.12 9.07
CA GLN A 95 8.81 8.23 9.72
C GLN A 95 10.28 7.90 9.97
N ALA A 96 10.60 6.67 10.38
CA ALA A 96 11.97 6.22 10.58
C ALA A 96 12.76 6.33 9.26
N SER A 97 12.19 5.80 8.18
CA SER A 97 12.78 5.90 6.84
C SER A 97 12.95 7.34 6.35
N ALA A 98 11.98 8.20 6.64
CA ALA A 98 12.07 9.63 6.27
C ALA A 98 13.12 10.40 7.08
N ARG A 99 13.43 9.96 8.30
CA ARG A 99 14.47 10.56 9.14
C ARG A 99 15.88 10.12 8.74
N GLU A 100 16.02 8.88 8.29
CA GLU A 100 17.30 8.29 7.88
C GLU A 100 17.81 8.85 6.55
N ALA A 101 16.91 9.27 5.64
CA ALA A 101 17.30 9.81 4.35
C ALA A 101 17.38 11.35 4.37
N SER A 102 18.57 11.87 4.08
CA SER A 102 18.73 13.31 3.81
C SER A 102 17.83 13.77 2.64
N PRO A 103 17.37 15.03 2.59
CA PRO A 103 16.48 15.51 1.53
C PRO A 103 16.96 15.18 0.09
N PRO A 104 18.26 15.31 -0.25
CA PRO A 104 18.76 14.91 -1.57
C PRO A 104 18.59 13.43 -1.85
N VAL A 105 18.87 12.56 -0.87
CA VAL A 105 18.76 11.10 -1.00
C VAL A 105 17.30 10.69 -1.17
N ARG A 106 16.39 11.24 -0.37
CA ARG A 106 14.95 10.99 -0.49
C ARG A 106 14.41 11.38 -1.87
N ARG A 107 14.83 12.54 -2.39
CA ARG A 107 14.47 12.96 -3.75
C ARG A 107 14.99 11.99 -4.81
N ALA A 108 16.23 11.53 -4.68
CA ALA A 108 16.83 10.57 -5.59
C ALA A 108 16.07 9.24 -5.61
N PHE A 109 15.67 8.73 -4.45
CA PHE A 109 14.83 7.52 -4.35
C PHE A 109 13.45 7.70 -4.99
N ALA A 110 12.80 8.86 -4.77
CA ALA A 110 11.51 9.16 -5.39
C ALA A 110 11.61 9.20 -6.92
N ASN A 111 12.66 9.83 -7.45
CA ASN A 111 12.94 9.87 -8.89
C ASN A 111 13.20 8.48 -9.46
N LEU A 112 14.01 7.67 -8.77
CA LEU A 112 14.29 6.28 -9.15
C LEU A 112 13.00 5.45 -9.19
N GLY A 113 12.18 5.53 -8.15
CA GLY A 113 10.89 4.82 -8.10
C GLY A 113 9.94 5.23 -9.22
N THR A 114 9.93 6.51 -9.60
CA THR A 114 9.14 7.00 -10.73
C THR A 114 9.65 6.45 -12.06
N ALA A 115 10.96 6.50 -12.29
CA ALA A 115 11.60 5.97 -13.50
C ALA A 115 11.35 4.47 -13.68
N LEU A 116 11.46 3.70 -12.58
CA LEU A 116 11.17 2.26 -12.59
C LEU A 116 9.70 1.98 -12.92
N ARG A 117 8.76 2.68 -12.28
CA ARG A 117 7.34 2.52 -12.57
C ARG A 117 7.01 2.84 -14.03
N GLN A 118 7.51 3.95 -14.55
CA GLN A 118 7.30 4.34 -15.95
C GLN A 118 7.86 3.28 -16.91
N ARG A 119 9.02 2.71 -16.60
CA ARG A 119 9.63 1.68 -17.45
C ARG A 119 8.84 0.37 -17.42
N VAL A 120 8.40 -0.06 -16.24
CA VAL A 120 7.60 -1.29 -16.05
C VAL A 120 6.21 -1.16 -16.70
N THR A 121 5.58 0.02 -16.62
CA THR A 121 4.23 0.25 -17.18
C THR A 121 4.25 0.59 -18.66
N GLY A 122 5.41 0.95 -19.23
CA GLY A 122 5.57 1.38 -20.62
C GLY A 122 5.46 0.28 -21.69
N GLY A 123 5.24 -0.97 -21.30
CA GLY A 123 4.98 -2.10 -22.22
C GLY A 123 6.24 -2.79 -22.78
N ASP A 124 7.41 -2.19 -22.68
CA ASP A 124 8.69 -2.71 -23.21
C ASP A 124 9.60 -3.28 -22.10
N PHE A 125 9.04 -3.73 -21.00
CA PHE A 125 9.80 -4.29 -19.89
C PHE A 125 9.98 -5.80 -20.05
N ASP A 126 10.94 -6.18 -20.92
CA ASP A 126 11.33 -7.56 -21.15
C ASP A 126 12.42 -8.03 -20.14
N ALA A 127 12.76 -9.32 -20.23
CA ALA A 127 13.77 -9.92 -19.34
C ALA A 127 15.15 -9.28 -19.50
N GLU A 128 15.53 -8.83 -20.70
CA GLU A 128 16.81 -8.15 -20.94
C GLU A 128 16.83 -6.77 -20.28
N THR A 129 15.75 -6.02 -20.39
CA THR A 129 15.58 -4.72 -19.71
C THR A 129 15.59 -4.88 -18.20
N ALA A 130 14.95 -5.93 -17.66
CA ALA A 130 14.97 -6.22 -16.23
C ALA A 130 16.39 -6.47 -15.70
N LEU A 131 17.21 -7.24 -16.44
CA LEU A 131 18.61 -7.49 -16.09
C LEU A 131 19.43 -6.20 -16.13
N LYS A 132 19.27 -5.36 -17.15
CA LYS A 132 19.96 -4.06 -17.22
C LYS A 132 19.61 -3.13 -16.06
N VAL A 133 18.34 -3.12 -15.65
CA VAL A 133 17.90 -2.34 -14.47
C VAL A 133 18.52 -2.89 -13.20
N ALA A 134 18.55 -4.20 -13.03
CA ALA A 134 19.19 -4.84 -11.87
C ALA A 134 20.68 -4.49 -11.79
N ASP A 135 21.41 -4.58 -12.90
CA ASP A 135 22.84 -4.23 -12.98
C ASP A 135 23.11 -2.77 -12.56
N ILE A 136 22.26 -1.83 -13.00
CA ILE A 136 22.38 -0.42 -12.64
C ILE A 136 22.18 -0.23 -11.12
N LEU A 137 21.19 -0.90 -10.53
CA LEU A 137 20.90 -0.82 -9.10
C LEU A 137 22.02 -1.45 -8.27
N ASP A 138 22.54 -2.59 -8.68
CA ASP A 138 23.65 -3.27 -8.02
C ASP A 138 24.95 -2.46 -8.10
N GLU A 139 25.19 -1.78 -9.24
CA GLU A 139 26.33 -0.88 -9.36
C GLU A 139 26.18 0.33 -8.44
N ALA A 140 24.99 0.91 -8.34
CA ALA A 140 24.72 2.02 -7.44
C ALA A 140 24.93 1.61 -5.97
N ALA A 141 24.45 0.42 -5.57
CA ALA A 141 24.67 -0.12 -4.24
C ALA A 141 26.16 -0.27 -3.91
N ARG A 142 26.93 -0.89 -4.81
CA ARG A 142 28.38 -1.04 -4.65
C ARG A 142 29.14 0.29 -4.55
N LYS A 143 28.68 1.32 -5.26
CA LYS A 143 29.27 2.67 -5.16
C LYS A 143 28.98 3.32 -3.81
N ILE A 144 27.77 3.16 -3.28
CA ILE A 144 27.36 3.70 -1.98
C ILE A 144 28.12 3.03 -0.83
N GLU A 145 28.32 1.70 -0.90
CA GLU A 145 29.09 0.94 0.09
C GLU A 145 30.56 1.37 0.23
N ARG A 146 31.09 2.08 -0.78
CA ARG A 146 32.49 2.52 -0.81
C ARG A 146 32.68 4.00 -0.42
N LEU A 147 31.59 4.70 -0.08
CA LEU A 147 31.64 6.08 0.42
C LEU A 147 32.10 6.14 1.86
#